data_fbae4031204541fae2faed8266ad4e31
#
_entry.id   fbae4031204541fae2faed8266ad4e31
#
_cell.length_a   1.000
_cell.length_b   1.000
_cell.length_c   1.000
_cell.angle_alpha   90.00
_cell.angle_beta   90.00
_cell.angle_gamma   90.00
#
_symmetry.space_group_name_H-M   'P 1'
#
loop_
_entity.id
_entity.type
_entity.pdbx_description
1 polymer ?
#
loop_
_entity_poly.entity_id
_entity_poly.type
_entity_poly.pdbx_seq_one_letter_code
_entity_poly.pdbx_strand_id
1 'polypeptide(L)'
;VNQSASGAPFWFGYTPKGKGFESWQPQFTYYGFRYVQVEGAVPAGQPNPDGLPEITEITGLHTCYSAEDVGSFHCSKPLFNQTYELIDWAIRSNMASVLTDCPHREKLGWLEEAHLMQYSVQYRYNLARLYEKTFNDMRSTQAANGMIPTIAPELVEFEGGFKDTPEWGSTFVISPWYIYQWSVSYTHLRAHETSQDL
;
A
#
# COMPACT_ATOMS: atom_id res chain seq x y z
N VAL A 1 -14.37 16.71 10.20
CA VAL A 1 -14.50 15.44 9.46
C VAL A 1 -13.83 14.37 10.31
N ASN A 2 -14.62 13.50 10.90
CA ASN A 2 -14.08 12.42 11.72
C ASN A 2 -13.62 11.28 10.78
N GLN A 3 -12.34 11.12 10.61
CA GLN A 3 -11.76 9.95 9.94
C GLN A 3 -11.14 9.06 11.01
N SER A 4 -11.78 7.96 11.29
CA SER A 4 -11.20 6.90 12.11
C SER A 4 -11.07 5.65 11.25
N ALA A 5 -9.89 5.04 11.25
CA ALA A 5 -9.70 3.71 10.69
C ALA A 5 -9.59 2.74 11.85
N SER A 6 -10.42 1.70 11.85
CA SER A 6 -10.40 0.67 12.91
C SER A 6 -10.42 1.26 14.33
N GLY A 7 -11.12 2.39 14.51
CA GLY A 7 -11.21 3.08 15.79
C GLY A 7 -10.04 4.01 16.15
N ALA A 8 -8.99 4.07 15.37
CA ALA A 8 -7.85 4.98 15.61
C ALA A 8 -8.06 6.35 14.94
N PRO A 9 -7.85 7.46 15.63
CA PRO A 9 -7.95 8.78 15.03
C PRO A 9 -6.78 9.06 14.10
N PHE A 10 -7.04 9.73 12.96
CA PHE A 10 -6.00 10.22 12.05
C PHE A 10 -5.62 11.65 12.45
N TRP A 11 -4.72 11.77 13.38
CA TRP A 11 -4.14 13.07 13.72
C TRP A 11 -2.67 12.92 14.07
N PHE A 12 -1.92 13.97 13.82
CA PHE A 12 -0.53 14.07 14.18
C PHE A 12 -0.33 15.35 15.00
N GLY A 13 0.55 15.29 15.98
CA GLY A 13 0.96 16.44 16.76
C GLY A 13 2.42 16.81 16.44
N TYR A 14 2.67 18.08 16.24
CA TYR A 14 4.01 18.62 16.11
C TYR A 14 4.22 19.78 17.06
N THR A 15 5.29 19.74 17.83
CA THR A 15 5.67 20.84 18.72
C THR A 15 6.87 21.57 18.13
N PRO A 16 6.70 22.82 17.64
CA PRO A 16 7.79 23.60 17.10
C PRO A 16 8.84 23.90 18.15
N LYS A 17 10.10 24.04 17.73
CA LYS A 17 11.21 24.47 18.57
C LYS A 17 11.14 25.97 18.90
N GLY A 18 10.31 26.72 18.18
CA GLY A 18 10.10 28.14 18.36
C GLY A 18 11.21 29.03 17.83
N LYS A 19 12.00 28.54 16.88
CA LYS A 19 13.12 29.33 16.28
C LYS A 19 13.17 29.11 14.77
N GLY A 20 12.96 30.20 14.03
CA GLY A 20 13.10 30.22 12.57
C GLY A 20 12.09 29.35 11.84
N PHE A 21 12.43 28.98 10.61
CA PHE A 21 11.61 28.06 9.80
C PHE A 21 11.89 26.61 10.16
N GLU A 22 10.84 25.85 10.29
CA GLU A 22 10.89 24.42 10.56
C GLU A 22 10.05 23.67 9.52
N SER A 23 10.50 22.48 9.12
CA SER A 23 9.76 21.59 8.25
C SER A 23 9.54 20.28 8.98
N TRP A 24 8.34 19.72 8.82
CA TRP A 24 7.98 18.47 9.45
C TRP A 24 7.10 17.62 8.53
N GLN A 25 7.25 16.31 8.61
CA GLN A 25 6.36 15.33 7.98
C GLN A 25 6.22 14.11 8.87
N PRO A 26 5.05 13.41 8.83
CA PRO A 26 4.89 12.11 9.47
C PRO A 26 5.90 11.10 8.88
N GLN A 27 6.44 10.21 9.72
CA GLN A 27 7.36 9.15 9.30
C GLN A 27 6.70 7.78 9.44
N PHE A 28 7.08 6.84 8.56
CA PHE A 28 6.61 5.46 8.58
C PHE A 28 5.09 5.28 8.48
N THR A 29 4.42 6.25 7.85
CA THR A 29 2.96 6.23 7.70
C THR A 29 2.54 6.97 6.44
N TYR A 30 1.38 6.62 5.92
CA TYR A 30 0.72 7.31 4.82
C TYR A 30 -0.81 7.21 4.99
N TYR A 31 -1.55 8.13 4.38
CA TYR A 31 -3.01 8.14 4.43
C TYR A 31 -3.59 8.66 3.12
N GLY A 32 -4.69 8.05 2.66
CA GLY A 32 -5.55 8.67 1.66
C GLY A 32 -6.40 9.76 2.31
N PHE A 33 -6.34 11.00 1.78
CA PHE A 33 -7.09 12.13 2.32
C PHE A 33 -7.53 13.08 1.21
N ARG A 34 -8.54 13.90 1.50
CA ARG A 34 -8.97 15.01 0.64
C ARG A 34 -8.77 16.37 1.30
N TYR A 35 -8.79 16.41 2.62
CA TYR A 35 -8.75 17.63 3.42
C TYR A 35 -7.75 17.47 4.55
N VAL A 36 -7.06 18.54 4.87
CA VAL A 36 -6.19 18.63 6.04
C VAL A 36 -6.76 19.74 6.94
N GLN A 37 -7.05 19.40 8.18
CA GLN A 37 -7.42 20.36 9.21
C GLN A 37 -6.21 20.59 10.11
N VAL A 38 -5.90 21.84 10.38
CA VAL A 38 -4.80 22.22 11.27
C VAL A 38 -5.37 23.00 12.44
N GLU A 39 -4.91 22.66 13.63
CA GLU A 39 -5.27 23.33 14.88
C GLU A 39 -4.00 23.84 15.55
N GLY A 40 -4.10 24.97 16.26
CA GLY A 40 -2.96 25.56 16.98
C GLY A 40 -1.94 26.28 16.10
N ALA A 41 -2.31 26.61 14.86
CA ALA A 41 -1.49 27.41 13.95
C ALA A 41 -2.39 28.23 13.00
N VAL A 42 -1.83 29.25 12.36
CA VAL A 42 -2.53 30.09 11.37
C VAL A 42 -1.79 30.10 10.04
N PRO A 43 -2.49 30.26 8.90
CA PRO A 43 -1.81 30.47 7.61
C PRO A 43 -0.99 31.76 7.64
N ALA A 44 0.20 31.73 7.02
CA ALA A 44 1.04 32.92 6.92
C ALA A 44 0.32 34.10 6.27
N GLY A 45 0.50 35.28 6.83
CA GLY A 45 -0.15 36.51 6.37
C GLY A 45 -1.60 36.70 6.84
N GLN A 46 -2.14 35.82 7.66
CA GLN A 46 -3.42 36.00 8.32
C GLN A 46 -3.25 36.70 9.70
N PRO A 47 -4.27 37.39 10.22
CA PRO A 47 -4.24 37.96 11.57
C PRO A 47 -3.88 36.89 12.61
N ASN A 48 -2.90 37.18 13.46
CA ASN A 48 -2.37 36.25 14.47
C ASN A 48 -2.24 36.93 15.84
N PRO A 49 -3.37 37.33 16.48
CA PRO A 49 -3.34 38.04 17.75
C PRO A 49 -2.78 37.22 18.90
N ASP A 50 -2.87 35.88 18.80
CA ASP A 50 -2.46 34.95 19.85
C ASP A 50 -0.98 34.50 19.69
N GLY A 51 -0.28 34.97 18.66
CA GLY A 51 1.11 34.59 18.40
C GLY A 51 1.35 33.13 18.13
N LEU A 52 0.39 32.46 17.48
CA LEU A 52 0.48 31.04 17.10
C LEU A 52 1.56 30.85 16.01
N PRO A 53 2.09 29.62 15.87
CA PRO A 53 2.92 29.27 14.71
C PRO A 53 2.24 29.60 13.37
N GLU A 54 3.00 30.09 12.41
CA GLU A 54 2.49 30.37 11.07
C GLU A 54 2.85 29.24 10.11
N ILE A 55 1.88 28.78 9.33
CA ILE A 55 2.06 27.80 8.27
C ILE A 55 2.33 28.52 6.97
N THR A 56 3.52 28.35 6.43
CA THR A 56 3.91 28.91 5.13
C THR A 56 3.55 28.01 3.97
N GLU A 57 3.56 26.70 4.18
CA GLU A 57 3.30 25.72 3.13
C GLU A 57 2.78 24.39 3.70
N ILE A 58 1.85 23.76 2.99
CA ILE A 58 1.43 22.38 3.17
C ILE A 58 1.54 21.67 1.83
N THR A 59 2.45 20.70 1.74
CA THR A 59 2.68 19.92 0.52
C THR A 59 2.16 18.48 0.71
N GLY A 60 1.31 18.02 -0.20
CA GLY A 60 0.90 16.61 -0.28
C GLY A 60 1.97 15.77 -0.95
N LEU A 61 2.51 14.78 -0.24
CA LEU A 61 3.49 13.85 -0.79
C LEU A 61 2.81 12.53 -1.13
N HIS A 62 2.84 12.14 -2.41
CA HIS A 62 2.39 10.82 -2.82
C HIS A 62 3.50 9.79 -2.60
N THR A 63 3.20 8.77 -1.81
CA THR A 63 4.13 7.68 -1.51
C THR A 63 3.62 6.39 -2.15
N CYS A 64 4.44 5.77 -2.99
CA CYS A 64 4.17 4.47 -3.57
C CYS A 64 5.47 3.69 -3.79
N TYR A 65 5.37 2.40 -4.06
CA TYR A 65 6.50 1.61 -4.52
C TYR A 65 6.98 2.11 -5.88
N SER A 66 8.29 2.28 -6.06
CA SER A 66 8.88 2.75 -7.30
C SER A 66 9.08 1.61 -8.30
N ALA A 67 7.99 1.06 -8.80
CA ALA A 67 8.03 0.10 -9.89
C ALA A 67 8.28 0.81 -11.23
N GLU A 68 9.02 0.15 -12.10
CA GLU A 68 9.22 0.61 -13.47
C GLU A 68 7.91 0.54 -14.27
N ASP A 69 7.59 1.60 -14.99
CA ASP A 69 6.49 1.63 -15.94
C ASP A 69 6.83 0.77 -17.16
N VAL A 70 6.04 -0.28 -17.43
CA VAL A 70 6.28 -1.20 -18.55
C VAL A 70 5.17 -1.20 -19.59
N GLY A 71 4.08 -0.50 -19.32
CA GLY A 71 2.94 -0.44 -20.23
C GLY A 71 2.12 0.83 -20.11
N SER A 72 1.37 1.13 -21.16
CA SER A 72 0.45 2.25 -21.19
C SER A 72 -0.78 1.90 -22.05
N PHE A 73 -1.87 2.60 -21.80
CA PHE A 73 -3.08 2.47 -22.59
C PHE A 73 -3.60 3.84 -22.99
N HIS A 74 -3.97 3.98 -24.27
CA HIS A 74 -4.67 5.13 -24.78
C HIS A 74 -5.56 4.72 -25.96
N CYS A 75 -6.76 5.29 -26.03
CA CYS A 75 -7.67 5.09 -27.16
C CYS A 75 -8.46 6.36 -27.49
N SER A 76 -9.21 6.33 -28.58
CA SER A 76 -10.03 7.46 -29.04
C SER A 76 -11.26 7.76 -28.17
N LYS A 77 -11.58 6.94 -27.19
CA LYS A 77 -12.72 7.11 -26.28
C LYS A 77 -12.27 7.71 -24.96
N PRO A 78 -12.58 8.99 -24.65
CA PRO A 78 -12.11 9.64 -23.42
C PRO A 78 -12.49 8.91 -22.14
N LEU A 79 -13.67 8.30 -22.08
CA LEU A 79 -14.13 7.56 -20.90
C LEU A 79 -13.17 6.41 -20.54
N PHE A 80 -12.69 5.66 -21.51
CA PHE A 80 -11.74 4.56 -21.21
C PHE A 80 -10.38 5.08 -20.75
N ASN A 81 -9.91 6.19 -21.31
CA ASN A 81 -8.68 6.82 -20.84
C ASN A 81 -8.81 7.29 -19.38
N GLN A 82 -9.93 7.94 -19.03
CA GLN A 82 -10.22 8.36 -17.67
C GLN A 82 -10.34 7.16 -16.72
N THR A 83 -10.99 6.08 -17.16
CA THR A 83 -11.08 4.85 -16.37
C THR A 83 -9.70 4.25 -16.12
N TYR A 84 -8.85 4.22 -17.15
CA TYR A 84 -7.47 3.75 -17.00
C TYR A 84 -6.68 4.58 -15.97
N GLU A 85 -6.79 5.91 -16.02
CA GLU A 85 -6.14 6.80 -15.04
C GLU A 85 -6.66 6.57 -13.62
N LEU A 86 -7.97 6.36 -13.44
CA LEU A 86 -8.54 6.03 -12.13
C LEU A 86 -8.00 4.72 -11.57
N ILE A 87 -7.89 3.69 -12.42
CA ILE A 87 -7.31 2.39 -12.05
C ILE A 87 -5.83 2.56 -11.69
N ASP A 88 -5.06 3.28 -12.50
CA ASP A 88 -3.65 3.54 -12.24
C ASP A 88 -3.43 4.26 -10.89
N TRP A 89 -4.25 5.25 -10.59
CA TRP A 89 -4.23 5.93 -9.29
C TRP A 89 -4.61 5.00 -8.12
N ALA A 90 -5.58 4.12 -8.30
CA ALA A 90 -5.94 3.13 -7.29
C ALA A 90 -4.78 2.16 -7.02
N ILE A 91 -4.13 1.66 -8.07
CA ILE A 91 -2.95 0.78 -7.97
C ILE A 91 -1.82 1.51 -7.21
N ARG A 92 -1.42 2.70 -7.64
CA ARG A 92 -0.35 3.48 -7.03
C ARG A 92 -0.62 3.81 -5.56
N SER A 93 -1.87 4.11 -5.22
CA SER A 93 -2.28 4.44 -3.85
C SER A 93 -2.23 3.23 -2.91
N ASN A 94 -2.32 2.02 -3.46
CA ASN A 94 -2.31 0.76 -2.71
C ASN A 94 -1.02 -0.05 -2.87
N MET A 95 -0.07 0.44 -3.66
CA MET A 95 1.22 -0.19 -3.89
C MET A 95 2.31 0.52 -3.08
N ALA A 96 2.42 0.20 -1.80
CA ALA A 96 3.45 0.74 -0.93
C ALA A 96 4.51 -0.32 -0.64
N SER A 97 4.50 -1.07 0.36
CA SER A 97 5.43 -2.17 0.64
C SER A 97 4.85 -3.52 0.20
N VAL A 98 3.53 -3.58 0.16
CA VAL A 98 2.70 -4.68 -0.35
C VAL A 98 1.57 -4.07 -1.16
N LEU A 99 0.78 -4.90 -1.84
CA LEU A 99 -0.51 -4.47 -2.36
C LEU A 99 -1.52 -4.48 -1.21
N THR A 100 -2.13 -3.31 -0.93
CA THR A 100 -3.10 -3.15 0.16
C THR A 100 -4.52 -3.03 -0.40
N ASP A 101 -5.51 -3.36 0.41
CA ASP A 101 -6.92 -3.21 0.08
C ASP A 101 -7.35 -1.75 -0.06
N CYS A 102 -6.82 -0.88 0.79
CA CYS A 102 -7.15 0.54 0.80
C CYS A 102 -6.03 1.41 1.39
N PRO A 103 -5.86 2.67 0.89
CA PRO A 103 -4.77 3.54 1.35
C PRO A 103 -5.09 4.34 2.62
N HIS A 104 -6.31 4.22 3.17
CA HIS A 104 -6.77 5.12 4.23
C HIS A 104 -7.31 4.40 5.47
N ARG A 105 -7.84 3.19 5.36
CA ARG A 105 -8.48 2.47 6.47
C ARG A 105 -7.59 1.36 7.02
N GLU A 106 -7.66 0.18 6.44
CA GLU A 106 -7.00 -1.03 6.94
C GLU A 106 -5.52 -1.06 6.58
N LYS A 107 -5.19 -0.82 5.33
CA LYS A 107 -3.82 -0.87 4.77
C LYS A 107 -3.14 -2.22 5.03
N LEU A 108 -3.91 -3.30 4.94
CA LEU A 108 -3.45 -4.66 5.13
C LEU A 108 -3.08 -5.29 3.78
N GLY A 109 -2.07 -6.13 3.78
CA GLY A 109 -1.62 -6.88 2.61
C GLY A 109 -2.46 -8.15 2.41
N TRP A 110 -3.72 -7.99 2.05
CA TRP A 110 -4.61 -9.09 1.74
C TRP A 110 -4.12 -9.86 0.51
N LEU A 111 -3.95 -11.15 0.66
CA LEU A 111 -3.28 -11.96 -0.35
C LEU A 111 -4.17 -12.29 -1.55
N GLU A 112 -5.49 -12.33 -1.39
CA GLU A 112 -6.39 -12.54 -2.52
C GLU A 112 -6.27 -11.41 -3.55
N GLU A 113 -6.24 -10.16 -3.09
CA GLU A 113 -6.02 -9.01 -3.95
C GLU A 113 -4.69 -9.10 -4.70
N ALA A 114 -3.67 -9.64 -4.04
CA ALA A 114 -2.36 -9.78 -4.65
C ALA A 114 -2.41 -10.65 -5.92
N HIS A 115 -3.10 -11.80 -5.92
CA HIS A 115 -3.17 -12.63 -7.12
C HIS A 115 -4.26 -12.23 -8.11
N LEU A 116 -5.43 -11.77 -7.65
CA LEU A 116 -6.51 -11.35 -8.53
C LEU A 116 -6.16 -10.13 -9.36
N MET A 117 -5.45 -9.17 -8.75
CA MET A 117 -5.03 -7.93 -9.43
C MET A 117 -3.72 -8.08 -10.21
N GLN A 118 -2.99 -9.17 -10.02
CA GLN A 118 -1.63 -9.32 -10.53
C GLN A 118 -1.50 -9.05 -12.02
N TYR A 119 -2.33 -9.67 -12.85
CA TYR A 119 -2.28 -9.46 -14.30
C TYR A 119 -2.56 -8.01 -14.68
N SER A 120 -3.56 -7.40 -14.08
CA SER A 120 -3.91 -6.00 -14.36
C SER A 120 -2.75 -5.07 -14.04
N VAL A 121 -2.09 -5.28 -12.91
CA VAL A 121 -0.98 -4.44 -12.45
C VAL A 121 0.30 -4.71 -13.25
N GLN A 122 0.56 -5.96 -13.65
CA GLN A 122 1.72 -6.34 -14.47
C GLN A 122 1.70 -5.76 -15.89
N TYR A 123 0.53 -5.49 -16.47
CA TYR A 123 0.44 -4.77 -17.74
C TYR A 123 0.94 -3.33 -17.63
N ARG A 124 0.99 -2.77 -16.44
CA ARG A 124 1.38 -1.38 -16.20
C ARG A 124 2.76 -1.24 -15.57
N TYR A 125 3.11 -2.15 -14.64
CA TYR A 125 4.29 -2.05 -13.80
C TYR A 125 5.12 -3.33 -13.79
N ASN A 126 6.45 -3.18 -13.69
CA ASN A 126 7.33 -4.30 -13.40
C ASN A 126 7.24 -4.66 -11.90
N LEU A 127 6.61 -5.77 -11.61
CA LEU A 127 6.29 -6.19 -10.24
C LEU A 127 7.26 -7.24 -9.68
N ALA A 128 8.27 -7.66 -10.42
CA ALA A 128 9.13 -8.79 -10.03
C ALA A 128 9.67 -8.67 -8.59
N ARG A 129 10.22 -7.50 -8.24
CA ARG A 129 10.77 -7.25 -6.89
C ARG A 129 9.70 -7.13 -5.81
N LEU A 130 8.55 -6.56 -6.15
CA LEU A 130 7.44 -6.44 -5.19
C LEU A 130 6.91 -7.83 -4.82
N TYR A 131 6.73 -8.70 -5.79
CA TYR A 131 6.27 -10.06 -5.55
C TYR A 131 7.34 -10.94 -4.90
N GLU A 132 8.61 -10.78 -5.22
CA GLU A 132 9.69 -11.44 -4.49
C GLU A 132 9.62 -11.12 -2.97
N LYS A 133 9.44 -9.84 -2.64
CA LYS A 133 9.24 -9.41 -1.26
C LYS A 133 7.96 -10.02 -0.67
N THR A 134 6.84 -9.99 -1.40
CA THR A 134 5.56 -10.54 -0.95
C THR A 134 5.66 -12.05 -0.68
N PHE A 135 6.37 -12.81 -1.52
CA PHE A 135 6.60 -14.25 -1.29
C PHE A 135 7.47 -14.50 -0.05
N ASN A 136 8.47 -13.66 0.20
CA ASN A 136 9.27 -13.74 1.42
C ASN A 136 8.44 -13.41 2.67
N ASP A 137 7.53 -12.45 2.59
CA ASP A 137 6.59 -12.15 3.69
C ASP A 137 5.67 -13.35 3.96
N MET A 138 5.07 -13.93 2.92
CA MET A 138 4.22 -15.13 3.05
C MET A 138 4.98 -16.30 3.66
N ARG A 139 6.21 -16.56 3.19
CA ARG A 139 7.04 -17.63 3.74
C ARG A 139 7.41 -17.41 5.21
N SER A 140 7.66 -16.15 5.59
CA SER A 140 8.00 -15.81 6.99
C SER A 140 6.82 -15.91 7.95
N THR A 141 5.59 -15.84 7.44
CA THR A 141 4.34 -15.95 8.21
C THR A 141 3.69 -17.33 8.12
N GLN A 142 4.29 -18.25 7.34
CA GLN A 142 3.75 -19.60 7.17
C GLN A 142 3.66 -20.33 8.51
N ALA A 143 2.49 -20.87 8.81
CA ALA A 143 2.25 -21.64 10.02
C ALA A 143 2.95 -23.02 9.98
N ALA A 144 3.16 -23.64 11.14
CA ALA A 144 3.81 -24.95 11.23
C ALA A 144 3.07 -26.08 10.48
N ASN A 145 1.76 -25.92 10.22
CA ASN A 145 0.95 -26.83 9.40
C ASN A 145 1.03 -26.54 7.89
N GLY A 146 1.89 -25.59 7.47
CA GLY A 146 2.08 -25.20 6.08
C GLY A 146 1.06 -24.17 5.55
N MET A 147 0.05 -23.80 6.32
CA MET A 147 -0.94 -22.79 5.90
C MET A 147 -0.35 -21.38 5.88
N ILE A 148 -0.81 -20.58 4.94
CA ILE A 148 -0.47 -19.16 4.83
C ILE A 148 -1.64 -18.34 5.37
N PRO A 149 -1.38 -17.34 6.26
CA PRO A 149 -2.41 -16.41 6.71
C PRO A 149 -3.06 -15.64 5.56
N THR A 150 -4.23 -15.07 5.81
CA THR A 150 -4.96 -14.28 4.79
C THR A 150 -4.27 -12.96 4.45
N ILE A 151 -3.40 -12.46 5.31
CA ILE A 151 -2.57 -11.26 5.08
C ILE A 151 -1.10 -11.58 5.28
N ALA A 152 -0.23 -10.92 4.52
CA ALA A 152 1.22 -10.94 4.72
C ALA A 152 1.84 -9.55 4.45
N PRO A 153 2.65 -8.99 5.40
CA PRO A 153 2.94 -9.50 6.75
C PRO A 153 1.70 -9.63 7.63
N GLU A 154 1.71 -10.59 8.56
CA GLU A 154 0.61 -10.82 9.49
C GLU A 154 0.64 -9.80 10.64
N LEU A 155 0.19 -8.57 10.36
CA LEU A 155 0.11 -7.49 11.34
C LEU A 155 -1.01 -7.68 12.36
N VAL A 156 -2.02 -8.45 12.00
CA VAL A 156 -3.17 -8.81 12.82
C VAL A 156 -3.42 -10.30 12.65
N GLU A 157 -3.47 -11.05 13.72
CA GLU A 157 -3.91 -12.44 13.68
C GLU A 157 -5.44 -12.49 13.65
N PHE A 158 -5.97 -13.10 12.59
CA PHE A 158 -7.39 -13.37 12.49
C PHE A 158 -7.75 -14.73 13.13
N GLU A 159 -8.99 -14.86 13.54
CA GLU A 159 -9.53 -16.10 14.10
C GLU A 159 -10.59 -16.72 13.20
N GLY A 160 -10.84 -18.00 13.39
CA GLY A 160 -11.89 -18.74 12.67
C GLY A 160 -11.60 -18.81 11.17
N GLY A 161 -12.64 -18.62 10.36
CA GLY A 161 -12.57 -18.77 8.91
C GLY A 161 -11.70 -17.74 8.19
N PHE A 162 -11.30 -16.66 8.84
CA PHE A 162 -10.44 -15.64 8.26
C PHE A 162 -8.95 -15.83 8.56
N LYS A 163 -8.57 -16.86 9.32
CA LYS A 163 -7.18 -17.04 9.71
C LYS A 163 -6.28 -17.45 8.53
N ASP A 164 -6.70 -18.46 7.80
CA ASP A 164 -5.92 -19.12 6.75
C ASP A 164 -6.81 -19.63 5.62
N THR A 165 -7.64 -18.76 5.08
CA THR A 165 -8.59 -19.07 4.02
C THR A 165 -7.87 -19.45 2.74
N PRO A 166 -8.24 -20.55 2.06
CA PRO A 166 -7.58 -21.02 0.85
C PRO A 166 -7.54 -19.98 -0.29
N GLU A 167 -8.57 -19.17 -0.41
CA GLU A 167 -8.66 -18.12 -1.44
C GLU A 167 -7.52 -17.13 -1.34
N TRP A 168 -7.14 -16.74 -0.12
CA TRP A 168 -6.01 -15.84 0.15
C TRP A 168 -4.67 -16.59 0.09
N GLY A 169 -4.57 -17.73 0.79
CA GLY A 169 -3.35 -18.53 0.85
C GLY A 169 -2.89 -19.09 -0.50
N SER A 170 -3.82 -19.32 -1.45
CA SER A 170 -3.51 -19.78 -2.81
C SER A 170 -2.57 -18.84 -3.56
N THR A 171 -2.48 -17.59 -3.17
CA THR A 171 -1.54 -16.62 -3.73
C THR A 171 -0.11 -17.15 -3.70
N PHE A 172 0.26 -17.92 -2.67
CA PHE A 172 1.60 -18.51 -2.54
C PHE A 172 1.92 -19.54 -3.63
N VAL A 173 0.91 -20.10 -4.26
CA VAL A 173 1.05 -21.04 -5.38
C VAL A 173 0.83 -20.36 -6.72
N ILE A 174 -0.20 -19.51 -6.84
CA ILE A 174 -0.64 -18.91 -8.09
C ILE A 174 0.30 -17.81 -8.55
N SER A 175 0.64 -16.89 -7.65
CA SER A 175 1.41 -15.70 -8.01
C SER A 175 2.85 -15.97 -8.46
N PRO A 176 3.61 -16.92 -7.87
CA PRO A 176 4.92 -17.31 -8.39
C PRO A 176 4.87 -17.81 -9.84
N TRP A 177 3.83 -18.57 -10.18
CA TRP A 177 3.62 -19.03 -11.56
C TRP A 177 3.37 -17.87 -12.52
N TYR A 178 2.57 -16.89 -12.13
CA TYR A 178 2.33 -15.70 -12.95
C TYR A 178 3.59 -14.86 -13.12
N ILE A 179 4.37 -14.65 -12.08
CA ILE A 179 5.67 -13.95 -12.20
C ILE A 179 6.63 -14.71 -13.10
N TYR A 180 6.68 -16.04 -13.00
CA TYR A 180 7.49 -16.85 -13.90
C TYR A 180 7.11 -16.65 -15.36
N GLN A 181 5.82 -16.69 -15.68
CA GLN A 181 5.34 -16.49 -17.06
C GLN A 181 5.72 -15.11 -17.63
N TRP A 182 5.74 -14.07 -16.79
CA TRP A 182 6.06 -12.71 -17.23
C TRP A 182 7.56 -12.40 -17.27
N SER A 183 8.32 -12.88 -16.32
CA SER A 183 9.73 -12.54 -16.13
C SER A 183 10.71 -13.63 -16.58
N VAL A 184 10.21 -14.84 -16.87
CA VAL A 184 11.01 -16.04 -17.16
C VAL A 184 12.07 -16.27 -16.05
N SER A 185 11.76 -15.89 -14.81
CA SER A 185 12.67 -15.99 -13.68
C SER A 185 12.34 -17.20 -12.81
N TYR A 186 13.21 -18.19 -12.78
CA TYR A 186 13.09 -19.37 -11.91
C TYR A 186 13.22 -19.04 -10.41
N THR A 187 13.74 -17.89 -10.06
CA THR A 187 13.94 -17.49 -8.65
C THR A 187 12.63 -17.46 -7.87
N HIS A 188 11.53 -17.16 -8.55
CA HIS A 188 10.20 -17.08 -7.94
C HIS A 188 9.52 -18.45 -7.77
N LEU A 189 9.95 -19.47 -8.51
CA LEU A 189 9.42 -20.83 -8.39
C LEU A 189 9.93 -21.56 -7.14
N ARG A 190 11.06 -21.14 -6.57
CA ARG A 190 11.59 -21.73 -5.32
C ARG A 190 10.68 -21.55 -4.10
N ALA A 191 9.80 -20.56 -4.10
CA ALA A 191 8.75 -20.45 -3.08
C ALA A 191 7.79 -21.66 -3.12
N HIS A 192 7.60 -22.24 -4.30
CA HIS A 192 6.74 -23.41 -4.52
C HIS A 192 7.40 -24.75 -4.10
N GLU A 193 8.72 -24.85 -4.24
CA GLU A 193 9.45 -26.10 -3.91
C GLU A 193 9.51 -26.34 -2.39
N THR A 194 9.61 -25.28 -1.59
CA THR A 194 9.65 -25.41 -0.12
C THR A 194 8.34 -25.83 0.54
N SER A 195 7.22 -25.80 -0.18
CA SER A 195 5.93 -26.32 0.30
C SER A 195 5.74 -27.82 0.07
N GLN A 196 6.64 -28.47 -0.70
CA GLN A 196 6.59 -29.89 -0.98
C GLN A 196 7.57 -30.73 -0.13
N ASP A 197 8.48 -30.09 0.56
CA ASP A 197 9.49 -30.73 1.42
C ASP A 197 9.09 -30.78 2.90
N LEU A 198 7.82 -30.48 3.23
CA LEU A 198 7.20 -30.62 4.54
C LEU A 198 6.05 -31.64 4.50
#